data_ffeab78706815141796149039ec36a54
#
_entry.id   ffeab78706815141796149039ec36a54
#
_cell.length_a   1.000
_cell.length_b   1.000
_cell.length_c   1.000
_cell.angle_alpha   90.00
_cell.angle_beta   90.00
_cell.angle_gamma   90.00
#
_symmetry.space_group_name_H-M   'P 1'
#
loop_
_entity.id
_entity.type
_entity.pdbx_description
1 polymer ?
#
loop_
_entity_poly.entity_id
_entity_poly.type
_entity_poly.pdbx_seq_one_letter_code
_entity_poly.pdbx_strand_id
1 'polypeptide(L)'
;LLFIDDADILTKPGIVKTLCDPACGTGGMLSVAEDHLRNLNPQARLEVFGQELNAETYAVCRSDMMLKGQDASHIAFGNSFSEDHHEGERFDYLLANPPFGVEWKKVEDVVRKEAQTKGFNGRFGAGLPRINDGSFLFLQHMVSKMKRPEDGGSRLAIVFNGSPLFTGAAGSGESEIRRWIIEND
;
A
#
# COMPACT_ATOMS: atom_id res chain seq x y z
N LEU A 1 1.08 15.89 -1.17
CA LEU A 1 0.57 15.52 -2.51
C LEU A 1 -0.68 14.64 -2.40
N LEU A 2 -0.64 13.56 -1.63
CA LEU A 2 -1.76 12.59 -1.52
C LEU A 2 -3.11 13.22 -1.14
N PHE A 3 -3.11 14.28 -0.34
CA PHE A 3 -4.32 14.95 0.17
C PHE A 3 -4.71 16.24 -0.57
N ILE A 4 -3.96 16.69 -1.58
CA ILE A 4 -4.13 18.03 -2.16
C ILE A 4 -5.52 18.22 -2.78
N ASP A 5 -5.97 17.27 -3.59
CA ASP A 5 -7.23 17.43 -4.32
C ASP A 5 -8.46 17.07 -3.47
N ASP A 6 -8.26 16.51 -2.26
CA ASP A 6 -9.31 16.22 -1.30
C ASP A 6 -9.46 17.31 -0.22
N ALA A 7 -8.75 18.43 -0.37
CA ALA A 7 -8.73 19.49 0.65
C ALA A 7 -10.14 19.92 1.07
N ASP A 8 -11.07 20.10 0.12
CA ASP A 8 -12.45 20.49 0.40
C ASP A 8 -13.24 19.43 1.20
N ILE A 9 -12.90 18.14 1.00
CA ILE A 9 -13.50 17.03 1.72
C ILE A 9 -12.87 16.92 3.10
N LEU A 10 -11.54 17.00 3.16
CA LEU A 10 -10.77 16.81 4.38
C LEU A 10 -10.98 17.93 5.40
N THR A 11 -11.45 19.11 4.98
CA THR A 11 -11.77 20.22 5.87
C THR A 11 -13.16 20.11 6.52
N LYS A 12 -13.99 19.12 6.14
CA LYS A 12 -15.31 18.92 6.74
C LYS A 12 -15.19 18.43 8.18
N PRO A 13 -16.07 18.90 9.10
CA PRO A 13 -16.06 18.43 10.49
C PRO A 13 -16.36 16.94 10.61
N GLY A 14 -15.63 16.25 11.49
CA GLY A 14 -15.88 14.85 11.85
C GLY A 14 -15.57 13.83 10.76
N ILE A 15 -14.83 14.21 9.72
CA ILE A 15 -14.43 13.26 8.68
C ILE A 15 -13.48 12.20 9.23
N VAL A 16 -13.72 10.95 8.85
CA VAL A 16 -12.81 9.82 9.11
C VAL A 16 -12.32 9.27 7.78
N LYS A 17 -11.02 9.11 7.66
CA LYS A 17 -10.35 8.53 6.49
C LYS A 17 -9.41 7.41 6.93
N THR A 18 -9.14 6.49 6.03
CA THR A 18 -8.25 5.35 6.24
C THR A 18 -7.01 5.45 5.36
N LEU A 19 -5.84 5.10 5.92
CA LEU A 19 -4.57 5.03 5.22
C LEU A 19 -3.91 3.69 5.47
N CYS A 20 -3.37 3.05 4.43
CA CYS A 20 -2.62 1.80 4.57
C CYS A 20 -1.23 1.90 3.94
N ASP A 21 -0.23 1.35 4.67
CA ASP A 21 1.15 1.14 4.19
C ASP A 21 1.51 -0.34 4.31
N PRO A 22 1.64 -1.09 3.20
CA PRO A 22 1.96 -2.52 3.23
C PRO A 22 3.43 -2.84 3.54
N ALA A 23 4.26 -1.83 3.75
CA ALA A 23 5.68 -1.95 4.12
C ALA A 23 6.06 -0.83 5.10
N CYS A 24 5.28 -0.72 6.19
CA CYS A 24 5.24 0.47 7.01
C CYS A 24 6.52 0.76 7.83
N GLY A 25 7.44 -0.19 7.92
CA GLY A 25 8.67 -0.01 8.70
C GLY A 25 8.34 0.36 10.14
N THR A 26 8.95 1.44 10.63
CA THR A 26 8.69 2.00 11.96
C THR A 26 7.43 2.89 12.02
N GLY A 27 6.66 3.00 10.93
CA GLY A 27 5.43 3.80 10.88
C GLY A 27 5.64 5.30 10.62
N GLY A 28 6.84 5.70 10.19
CA GLY A 28 7.16 7.12 9.98
C GLY A 28 6.25 7.81 8.98
N MET A 29 5.92 7.17 7.86
CA MET A 29 5.02 7.73 6.84
C MET A 29 3.57 7.80 7.33
N LEU A 30 3.11 6.81 8.09
CA LEU A 30 1.79 6.81 8.71
C LEU A 30 1.66 8.00 9.67
N SER A 31 2.67 8.21 10.52
CA SER A 31 2.72 9.29 11.49
C SER A 31 2.72 10.68 10.83
N VAL A 32 3.53 10.87 9.79
CA VAL A 32 3.59 12.15 9.07
C VAL A 32 2.27 12.44 8.35
N ALA A 33 1.63 11.43 7.79
CA ALA A 33 0.32 11.58 7.14
C ALA A 33 -0.77 11.99 8.14
N GLU A 34 -0.77 11.38 9.34
CA GLU A 34 -1.71 11.74 10.42
C GLU A 34 -1.47 13.17 10.90
N ASP A 35 -0.24 13.56 11.19
CA ASP A 35 0.11 14.91 11.61
C ASP A 35 -0.27 15.94 10.55
N HIS A 36 -0.07 15.62 9.27
CA HIS A 36 -0.48 16.50 8.18
C HIS A 36 -1.99 16.71 8.14
N LEU A 37 -2.78 15.62 8.23
CA LEU A 37 -4.24 15.74 8.27
C LEU A 37 -4.71 16.51 9.50
N ARG A 38 -4.14 16.25 10.66
CA ARG A 38 -4.46 16.94 11.92
C ARG A 38 -4.18 18.45 11.84
N ASN A 39 -3.08 18.85 11.18
CA ASN A 39 -2.76 20.25 10.94
C ASN A 39 -3.73 20.92 9.96
N LEU A 40 -4.22 20.18 8.96
CA LEU A 40 -5.20 20.66 7.99
C LEU A 40 -6.60 20.79 8.63
N ASN A 41 -6.99 19.79 9.43
CA ASN A 41 -8.29 19.73 10.10
C ASN A 41 -8.17 18.99 11.45
N PRO A 42 -8.12 19.73 12.59
CA PRO A 42 -8.03 19.11 13.91
C PRO A 42 -9.22 18.21 14.29
N GLN A 43 -10.34 18.30 13.56
CA GLN A 43 -11.54 17.50 13.77
C GLN A 43 -11.58 16.26 12.86
N ALA A 44 -10.66 16.15 11.92
CA ALA A 44 -10.52 14.96 11.08
C ALA A 44 -9.77 13.85 11.82
N ARG A 45 -10.13 12.61 11.52
CA ARG A 45 -9.45 11.42 12.02
C ARG A 45 -8.89 10.62 10.85
N LEU A 46 -7.61 10.28 10.92
CA LEU A 46 -6.98 9.31 10.03
C LEU A 46 -6.77 8.01 10.81
N GLU A 47 -7.43 6.94 10.38
CA GLU A 47 -7.18 5.60 10.89
C GLU A 47 -6.08 4.98 10.03
N VAL A 48 -4.99 4.59 10.69
CA VAL A 48 -3.81 4.07 9.99
C VAL A 48 -3.71 2.56 10.12
N PHE A 49 -3.36 1.93 9.01
CA PHE A 49 -3.17 0.49 8.86
C PHE A 49 -1.78 0.25 8.28
N GLY A 50 -1.17 -0.85 8.66
CA GLY A 50 0.14 -1.19 8.14
C GLY A 50 0.48 -2.66 8.26
N GLN A 51 1.46 -3.08 7.48
CA GLN A 51 2.05 -4.40 7.60
C GLN A 51 3.57 -4.31 7.51
N GLU A 52 4.28 -5.05 8.36
CA GLU A 52 5.73 -5.02 8.43
C GLU A 52 6.30 -6.42 8.62
N LEU A 53 7.32 -6.74 7.84
CA LEU A 53 8.01 -8.04 7.86
C LEU A 53 9.06 -8.15 8.95
N ASN A 54 9.74 -7.06 9.28
CA ASN A 54 10.80 -7.05 10.28
C ASN A 54 10.22 -6.89 11.69
N ALA A 55 10.52 -7.82 12.58
CA ALA A 55 9.94 -7.86 13.93
C ALA A 55 10.32 -6.64 14.79
N GLU A 56 11.53 -6.11 14.63
CA GLU A 56 12.00 -4.96 15.41
C GLU A 56 11.27 -3.67 14.98
N THR A 57 11.24 -3.41 13.67
CA THR A 57 10.54 -2.24 13.11
C THR A 57 9.03 -2.32 13.34
N TYR A 58 8.43 -3.52 13.26
CA TYR A 58 7.05 -3.77 13.64
C TYR A 58 6.75 -3.40 15.09
N ALA A 59 7.61 -3.83 16.04
CA ALA A 59 7.43 -3.52 17.45
C ALA A 59 7.53 -2.01 17.72
N VAL A 60 8.48 -1.33 17.05
CA VAL A 60 8.63 0.14 17.12
C VAL A 60 7.39 0.83 16.56
N CYS A 61 6.91 0.41 15.39
CA CYS A 61 5.71 0.97 14.77
C CYS A 61 4.50 0.87 15.70
N ARG A 62 4.25 -0.30 16.26
CA ARG A 62 3.12 -0.50 17.20
C ARG A 62 3.23 0.37 18.45
N SER A 63 4.42 0.50 18.99
CA SER A 63 4.66 1.35 20.16
C SER A 63 4.38 2.82 19.85
N ASP A 64 4.82 3.31 18.68
CA ASP A 64 4.55 4.67 18.23
C ASP A 64 3.05 4.92 18.01
N MET A 65 2.34 3.97 17.39
CA MET A 65 0.88 4.05 17.21
C MET A 65 0.16 4.16 18.57
N MET A 66 0.53 3.34 19.56
CA MET A 66 -0.06 3.42 20.90
C MET A 66 0.21 4.77 21.59
N LEU A 67 1.42 5.30 21.47
CA LEU A 67 1.78 6.61 22.03
C LEU A 67 0.99 7.76 21.40
N LYS A 68 0.61 7.61 20.14
CA LYS A 68 -0.19 8.61 19.39
C LYS A 68 -1.70 8.41 19.53
N GLY A 69 -2.14 7.41 20.27
CA GLY A 69 -3.56 7.10 20.45
C GLY A 69 -4.23 6.45 19.22
N GLN A 70 -3.42 5.90 18.31
CA GLN A 70 -3.88 5.08 17.20
C GLN A 70 -4.09 3.63 17.66
N ASP A 71 -4.92 2.89 16.93
CA ASP A 71 -5.13 1.48 17.20
C ASP A 71 -3.95 0.64 16.69
N ALA A 72 -3.07 0.24 17.59
CA ALA A 72 -1.92 -0.60 17.26
C ALA A 72 -2.29 -2.00 16.73
N SER A 73 -3.55 -2.45 16.85
CA SER A 73 -4.00 -3.71 16.27
C SER A 73 -4.11 -3.65 14.74
N HIS A 74 -4.19 -2.44 14.16
CA HIS A 74 -4.18 -2.22 12.73
C HIS A 74 -2.79 -2.41 12.09
N ILE A 75 -1.73 -2.58 12.90
CA ILE A 75 -0.39 -2.90 12.40
C ILE A 75 -0.18 -4.40 12.51
N ALA A 76 -0.06 -5.05 11.36
CA ALA A 76 0.13 -6.50 11.25
C ALA A 76 1.60 -6.88 11.06
N PHE A 77 1.98 -8.04 11.59
CA PHE A 77 3.31 -8.63 11.38
C PHE A 77 3.23 -9.70 10.30
N GLY A 78 4.05 -9.60 9.26
CA GLY A 78 4.13 -10.60 8.20
C GLY A 78 4.56 -10.05 6.86
N ASN A 79 4.76 -10.95 5.90
CA ASN A 79 5.17 -10.59 4.55
C ASN A 79 3.93 -10.30 3.69
N SER A 80 3.76 -9.04 3.28
CA SER A 80 2.62 -8.59 2.48
C SER A 80 2.42 -9.33 1.16
N PHE A 81 3.45 -9.98 0.63
CA PHE A 81 3.33 -10.78 -0.59
C PHE A 81 2.72 -12.17 -0.34
N SER A 82 3.05 -12.82 0.77
CA SER A 82 2.57 -14.17 1.08
C SER A 82 1.37 -14.20 2.01
N GLU A 83 1.20 -13.18 2.86
CA GLU A 83 0.18 -13.11 3.89
C GLU A 83 -0.47 -11.72 3.88
N ASP A 84 -1.68 -11.63 3.36
CA ASP A 84 -2.44 -10.38 3.36
C ASP A 84 -3.27 -10.29 4.64
N HIS A 85 -2.74 -9.65 5.68
CA HIS A 85 -3.43 -9.50 6.97
C HIS A 85 -4.58 -8.48 6.95
N HIS A 86 -4.74 -7.74 5.84
CA HIS A 86 -5.86 -6.84 5.59
C HIS A 86 -6.72 -7.33 4.41
N GLU A 87 -6.82 -8.66 4.22
CA GLU A 87 -7.60 -9.24 3.12
C GLU A 87 -9.05 -8.75 3.17
N GLY A 88 -9.56 -8.28 2.02
CA GLY A 88 -10.91 -7.70 1.92
C GLY A 88 -11.04 -6.23 2.34
N GLU A 89 -10.09 -5.69 3.06
CA GLU A 89 -10.07 -4.27 3.45
C GLU A 89 -9.75 -3.37 2.24
N ARG A 90 -10.37 -2.17 2.25
CA ARG A 90 -10.11 -1.12 1.25
C ARG A 90 -9.95 0.22 1.93
N PHE A 91 -9.02 1.03 1.42
CA PHE A 91 -8.57 2.24 2.09
C PHE A 91 -8.78 3.47 1.21
N ASP A 92 -9.01 4.64 1.83
CA ASP A 92 -9.08 5.92 1.13
C ASP A 92 -7.73 6.31 0.55
N TYR A 93 -6.66 6.03 1.28
CA TYR A 93 -5.30 6.36 0.90
C TYR A 93 -4.37 5.15 1.04
N LEU A 94 -3.45 5.02 0.10
CA LEU A 94 -2.39 4.03 0.13
C LEU A 94 -1.05 4.74 -0.08
N LEU A 95 -0.12 4.53 0.83
CA LEU A 95 1.15 5.22 0.81
C LEU A 95 2.25 4.25 1.20
N ALA A 96 3.28 4.09 0.38
CA ALA A 96 4.39 3.22 0.70
C ALA A 96 5.73 3.75 0.21
N ASN A 97 6.75 3.52 1.02
CA ASN A 97 8.15 3.59 0.63
C ASN A 97 8.80 2.22 0.89
N PRO A 98 8.48 1.23 0.05
CA PRO A 98 9.00 -0.12 0.25
C PRO A 98 10.51 -0.15 0.06
N PRO A 99 11.21 -1.13 0.66
CA PRO A 99 12.64 -1.29 0.42
C PRO A 99 12.90 -1.59 -1.06
N PHE A 100 13.96 -0.96 -1.61
CA PHE A 100 14.30 -1.10 -3.03
C PHE A 100 14.99 -2.42 -3.32
N GLY A 101 14.76 -2.98 -4.53
CA GLY A 101 15.40 -4.21 -4.97
C GLY A 101 15.03 -5.43 -4.13
N VAL A 102 13.84 -5.48 -3.60
CA VAL A 102 13.38 -6.60 -2.77
C VAL A 102 13.26 -7.86 -3.61
N GLU A 103 14.12 -8.82 -3.32
CA GLU A 103 13.98 -10.16 -3.88
C GLU A 103 12.80 -10.89 -3.24
N TRP A 104 11.90 -11.40 -4.07
CA TRP A 104 10.70 -12.11 -3.60
C TRP A 104 10.75 -13.63 -3.81
N LYS A 105 11.93 -14.17 -4.13
CA LYS A 105 12.15 -15.60 -4.38
C LYS A 105 11.68 -16.51 -3.24
N LYS A 106 11.81 -16.07 -1.99
CA LYS A 106 11.37 -16.86 -0.82
C LYS A 106 9.86 -17.10 -0.78
N VAL A 107 9.09 -16.27 -1.45
CA VAL A 107 7.61 -16.32 -1.49
C VAL A 107 7.10 -16.53 -2.91
N GLU A 108 7.98 -16.89 -3.84
CA GLU A 108 7.66 -17.04 -5.27
C GLU A 108 6.51 -18.00 -5.51
N ASP A 109 6.53 -19.16 -4.87
CA ASP A 109 5.49 -20.18 -5.05
C ASP A 109 4.10 -19.67 -4.65
N VAL A 110 4.01 -18.93 -3.55
CA VAL A 110 2.74 -18.36 -3.06
C VAL A 110 2.22 -17.30 -4.03
N VAL A 111 3.09 -16.38 -4.45
CA VAL A 111 2.75 -15.30 -5.39
C VAL A 111 2.33 -15.85 -6.74
N ARG A 112 3.09 -16.80 -7.31
CA ARG A 112 2.75 -17.47 -8.59
C ARG A 112 1.44 -18.25 -8.50
N LYS A 113 1.23 -18.97 -7.40
CA LYS A 113 -0.02 -19.71 -7.16
C LYS A 113 -1.21 -18.75 -7.12
N GLU A 114 -1.10 -17.64 -6.41
CA GLU A 114 -2.18 -16.64 -6.38
C GLU A 114 -2.46 -16.06 -7.77
N ALA A 115 -1.41 -15.64 -8.50
CA ALA A 115 -1.54 -15.12 -9.85
C ALA A 115 -2.23 -16.12 -10.82
N GLN A 116 -1.88 -17.40 -10.73
CA GLN A 116 -2.43 -18.46 -11.59
C GLN A 116 -3.86 -18.85 -11.20
N THR A 117 -4.15 -18.94 -9.91
CA THR A 117 -5.45 -19.47 -9.44
C THR A 117 -6.53 -18.41 -9.32
N LYS A 118 -6.17 -17.19 -8.94
CA LYS A 118 -7.10 -16.08 -8.76
C LYS A 118 -7.13 -15.12 -9.97
N GLY A 119 -6.06 -15.06 -10.79
CA GLY A 119 -5.95 -14.14 -11.90
C GLY A 119 -6.25 -12.71 -11.47
N PHE A 120 -7.08 -12.00 -12.22
CA PHE A 120 -7.50 -10.62 -11.89
C PHE A 120 -8.44 -10.50 -10.68
N ASN A 121 -8.94 -11.61 -10.14
CA ASN A 121 -9.66 -11.61 -8.85
C ASN A 121 -8.70 -11.67 -7.65
N GLY A 122 -7.41 -11.90 -7.89
CA GLY A 122 -6.34 -11.81 -6.90
C GLY A 122 -5.55 -10.51 -7.06
N ARG A 123 -4.43 -10.43 -6.33
CA ARG A 123 -3.59 -9.23 -6.32
C ARG A 123 -2.64 -9.16 -7.52
N PHE A 124 -2.18 -10.28 -8.06
CA PHE A 124 -1.03 -10.38 -8.97
C PHE A 124 -1.39 -10.84 -10.38
N GLY A 125 -2.64 -10.67 -10.79
CA GLY A 125 -3.14 -11.15 -12.09
C GLY A 125 -2.65 -10.37 -13.30
N ALA A 126 -2.20 -9.13 -13.13
CA ALA A 126 -1.74 -8.29 -14.22
C ALA A 126 -0.35 -8.69 -14.76
N GLY A 127 0.43 -9.43 -13.96
CA GLY A 127 1.77 -9.91 -14.34
C GLY A 127 2.67 -10.05 -13.14
N LEU A 128 3.80 -10.71 -13.32
CA LEU A 128 4.79 -10.88 -12.27
C LEU A 128 6.11 -10.22 -12.67
N PRO A 129 6.66 -9.32 -11.83
CA PRO A 129 7.93 -8.67 -12.11
C PRO A 129 9.10 -9.67 -11.95
N ARG A 130 10.30 -9.25 -12.34
CA ARG A 130 11.52 -10.03 -12.12
C ARG A 130 11.71 -10.36 -10.64
N ILE A 131 12.27 -11.53 -10.36
CA ILE A 131 12.41 -12.07 -8.99
C ILE A 131 13.24 -11.17 -8.05
N ASN A 132 14.20 -10.45 -8.58
CA ASN A 132 15.11 -9.60 -7.81
C ASN A 132 14.54 -8.17 -7.56
N ASP A 133 13.28 -7.92 -7.93
CA ASP A 133 12.63 -6.61 -7.72
C ASP A 133 11.12 -6.73 -7.56
N GLY A 134 10.66 -6.77 -6.32
CA GLY A 134 9.25 -6.88 -5.96
C GLY A 134 8.47 -5.56 -5.94
N SER A 135 9.05 -4.45 -6.40
CA SER A 135 8.39 -3.13 -6.33
C SER A 135 7.01 -3.12 -6.99
N PHE A 136 6.86 -3.81 -8.13
CA PHE A 136 5.57 -3.94 -8.80
C PHE A 136 4.59 -4.91 -8.12
N LEU A 137 5.06 -5.79 -7.24
CA LEU A 137 4.17 -6.59 -6.38
C LEU A 137 3.54 -5.70 -5.30
N PHE A 138 4.33 -4.78 -4.69
CA PHE A 138 3.78 -3.78 -3.78
C PHE A 138 2.74 -2.91 -4.48
N LEU A 139 3.02 -2.42 -5.69
CA LEU A 139 2.07 -1.62 -6.45
C LEU A 139 0.77 -2.37 -6.71
N GLN A 140 0.82 -3.61 -7.21
CA GLN A 140 -0.38 -4.42 -7.44
C GLN A 140 -1.14 -4.72 -6.15
N HIS A 141 -0.42 -5.03 -5.06
CA HIS A 141 -1.02 -5.22 -3.75
C HIS A 141 -1.78 -3.95 -3.30
N MET A 142 -1.18 -2.77 -3.43
CA MET A 142 -1.82 -1.50 -3.09
C MET A 142 -3.04 -1.24 -3.98
N VAL A 143 -2.93 -1.43 -5.30
CA VAL A 143 -4.08 -1.28 -6.23
C VAL A 143 -5.24 -2.19 -5.81
N SER A 144 -4.96 -3.43 -5.39
CA SER A 144 -6.01 -4.35 -4.92
C SER A 144 -6.74 -3.86 -3.66
N LYS A 145 -6.17 -2.91 -2.92
CA LYS A 145 -6.73 -2.30 -1.70
C LYS A 145 -7.45 -0.97 -1.95
N MET A 146 -7.54 -0.52 -3.19
CA MET A 146 -8.26 0.70 -3.52
C MET A 146 -9.77 0.48 -3.44
N LYS A 147 -10.49 1.48 -2.95
CA LYS A 147 -11.96 1.57 -3.03
C LYS A 147 -12.36 1.77 -4.49
N ARG A 148 -13.53 1.28 -4.85
CA ARG A 148 -14.08 1.54 -6.18
C ARG A 148 -14.49 3.01 -6.33
N PRO A 149 -14.58 3.53 -7.56
CA PRO A 149 -15.05 4.89 -7.80
C PRO A 149 -16.42 5.18 -7.17
N GLU A 150 -17.35 4.22 -7.22
CA GLU A 150 -18.67 4.32 -6.61
C GLU A 150 -18.63 4.40 -5.07
N ASP A 151 -17.58 3.88 -4.44
CA ASP A 151 -17.35 3.92 -2.98
C ASP A 151 -16.49 5.15 -2.57
N GLY A 152 -16.31 6.10 -3.48
CA GLY A 152 -15.54 7.32 -3.27
C GLY A 152 -14.10 7.25 -3.79
N GLY A 153 -13.67 6.12 -4.34
CA GLY A 153 -12.33 5.93 -4.88
C GLY A 153 -11.23 5.96 -3.84
N SER A 154 -9.99 5.88 -4.31
CA SER A 154 -8.79 5.95 -3.47
C SER A 154 -7.68 6.71 -4.18
N ARG A 155 -6.67 7.11 -3.41
CA ARG A 155 -5.41 7.64 -3.95
C ARG A 155 -4.24 6.82 -3.45
N LEU A 156 -3.30 6.58 -4.36
CA LEU A 156 -2.13 5.76 -4.12
C LEU A 156 -0.87 6.56 -4.44
N ALA A 157 0.10 6.49 -3.54
CA ALA A 157 1.45 6.97 -3.79
C ALA A 157 2.48 5.94 -3.31
N ILE A 158 3.42 5.60 -4.19
CA ILE A 158 4.49 4.65 -3.89
C ILE A 158 5.83 5.20 -4.40
N VAL A 159 6.88 5.01 -3.61
CA VAL A 159 8.24 5.39 -4.00
C VAL A 159 8.92 4.22 -4.71
N PHE A 160 9.50 4.50 -5.88
CA PHE A 160 10.27 3.54 -6.65
C PHE A 160 11.76 3.91 -6.70
N ASN A 161 12.61 2.90 -6.81
CA ASN A 161 14.00 3.09 -7.17
C ASN A 161 14.13 3.25 -8.69
N GLY A 162 14.32 4.46 -9.15
CA GLY A 162 14.33 4.80 -10.56
C GLY A 162 12.94 4.98 -11.15
N SER A 163 12.83 4.99 -12.47
CA SER A 163 11.55 5.22 -13.15
C SER A 163 10.81 3.90 -13.41
N PRO A 164 9.66 3.67 -12.77
CA PRO A 164 8.84 2.50 -13.04
C PRO A 164 8.29 2.51 -14.48
N LEU A 165 8.27 3.67 -15.14
CA LEU A 165 7.77 3.79 -16.52
C LEU A 165 8.65 3.10 -17.56
N PHE A 166 9.94 2.93 -17.27
CA PHE A 166 10.94 2.39 -18.20
C PHE A 166 11.54 1.04 -17.78
N THR A 167 11.14 0.51 -16.62
CA THR A 167 11.64 -0.78 -16.13
C THR A 167 11.00 -1.95 -16.88
N GLY A 168 11.82 -2.92 -17.30
CA GLY A 168 11.39 -4.11 -18.04
C GLY A 168 11.22 -3.87 -19.55
N ALA A 169 11.58 -4.87 -20.35
CA ALA A 169 11.38 -4.86 -21.79
C ALA A 169 9.89 -5.04 -22.15
N ALA A 170 9.54 -4.75 -23.40
CA ALA A 170 8.20 -5.00 -23.93
C ALA A 170 7.84 -6.50 -23.74
N GLY A 171 6.64 -6.76 -23.21
CA GLY A 171 6.17 -8.11 -22.89
C GLY A 171 6.72 -8.70 -21.60
N SER A 172 7.56 -7.97 -20.83
CA SER A 172 7.93 -8.37 -19.47
C SER A 172 6.76 -8.21 -18.50
N GLY A 173 6.86 -8.85 -17.33
CA GLY A 173 5.85 -8.71 -16.29
C GLY A 173 5.64 -7.26 -15.87
N GLU A 174 6.69 -6.46 -15.75
CA GLU A 174 6.59 -5.04 -15.44
C GLU A 174 5.86 -4.24 -16.53
N SER A 175 6.11 -4.57 -17.82
CA SER A 175 5.41 -3.96 -18.95
C SER A 175 3.91 -4.29 -18.94
N GLU A 176 3.57 -5.55 -18.66
CA GLU A 176 2.17 -6.00 -18.60
C GLU A 176 1.42 -5.37 -17.43
N ILE A 177 2.05 -5.25 -16.26
CA ILE A 177 1.47 -4.57 -15.09
C ILE A 177 1.19 -3.09 -15.42
N ARG A 178 2.15 -2.37 -16.02
CA ARG A 178 1.93 -0.96 -16.44
C ARG A 178 0.78 -0.83 -17.43
N ARG A 179 0.75 -1.70 -18.46
CA ARG A 179 -0.33 -1.71 -19.44
C ARG A 179 -1.68 -1.88 -18.75
N TRP A 180 -1.77 -2.88 -17.87
CA TRP A 180 -3.01 -3.16 -17.16
C TRP A 180 -3.48 -1.98 -16.31
N ILE A 181 -2.58 -1.32 -15.58
CA ILE A 181 -2.91 -0.15 -14.77
C ILE A 181 -3.46 0.98 -15.65
N ILE A 182 -2.77 1.31 -16.76
CA ILE A 182 -3.18 2.40 -17.67
C ILE A 182 -4.52 2.11 -18.37
N GLU A 183 -4.81 0.84 -18.66
CA GLU A 183 -6.04 0.45 -19.34
C GLU A 183 -7.26 0.35 -18.40
N ASN A 184 -7.05 0.28 -17.08
CA ASN A 184 -8.11 0.06 -16.08
C ASN A 184 -8.21 1.17 -15.02
N ASP A 185 -7.48 2.27 -15.19
CA ASP A 185 -7.56 3.45 -14.32
C ASP A 185 -8.74 4.36 -14.71
#